data_aedb656ec943c9752363b34dbbb8b2dd
#
_entry.id   aedb656ec943c9752363b34dbbb8b2dd
#
_cell.length_a   1.000
_cell.length_b   1.000
_cell.length_c   1.000
_cell.angle_alpha   90.00
_cell.angle_beta   90.00
_cell.angle_gamma   90.00
#
_symmetry.space_group_name_H-M   'P 1'
#
loop_
_entity.id
_entity.type
_entity.pdbx_description
1 polymer ?
#
loop_
_entity_poly.entity_id
_entity_poly.type
_entity_poly.pdbx_seq_one_letter_code
_entity_poly.pdbx_strand_id
1 'polypeptide(L)'
;MMNNQFKAKSKTPLQFKVFHTLLGFAVFFSLITVPAEAQVIIFFEIPVSSELLWWPIVFFSFQLIHSIYGFSYLRHALYLVILFHAIYILFLKFAIWLPASSFWQMQETYTQVLGRDFLYIAMSSLCLWACTLLPLKFINDIKENQRRLLFFAGLMLFSLLDRALLNPQSSSSEAQFIVPILIYYFLNIFSGTLFQFISRVEGITRQKDLARDLFKFQIPDITNAIDQKFKYHHILFCSSIVFFIASKTMAAKFISIGFLTINVGGIVFSLAYLTADMMTDVYGIERTKQMVLFIIFCNLLLVGDVWITNLLAIGENDPFKSILHNQARMFIASATAFFLGMTINSTVISIIKARQRKRGISLKKEFITTVWTRIATSSAFGIIIDVSLFSLVAFYGIVPNEKLGSVIIFEDAYKISYEIVLAPVSILLIYFLKIKEKVDIYDELSNLNPFRINTSYNINANKFAENYVQPERRNDRKPHL
;
A
#
# COMPACT_ATOMS: atom_id res chain seq x y z
N MET A 1 -27.80 -48.63 23.01
CA MET A 1 -26.94 -47.54 23.47
C MET A 1 -25.93 -47.25 22.39
N MET A 2 -26.27 -46.39 21.43
CA MET A 2 -25.35 -45.96 20.36
C MET A 2 -24.76 -44.61 20.74
N ASN A 3 -23.44 -44.64 20.97
CA ASN A 3 -22.62 -43.45 21.26
C ASN A 3 -22.47 -42.60 20.02
N ASN A 4 -23.28 -41.56 19.87
CA ASN A 4 -23.08 -40.50 18.88
C ASN A 4 -22.00 -39.54 19.38
N GLN A 5 -20.75 -39.89 19.15
CA GLN A 5 -19.66 -38.94 19.21
C GLN A 5 -19.76 -38.00 18.00
N PHE A 6 -20.42 -36.87 18.19
CA PHE A 6 -20.23 -35.71 17.30
C PHE A 6 -18.78 -35.26 17.40
N LYS A 7 -17.93 -35.74 16.49
CA LYS A 7 -16.63 -35.11 16.24
C LYS A 7 -16.92 -33.69 15.83
N ALA A 8 -16.68 -32.74 16.71
CA ALA A 8 -16.57 -31.34 16.37
C ALA A 8 -15.50 -31.24 15.28
N LYS A 9 -15.89 -30.94 14.03
CA LYS A 9 -14.97 -30.58 12.98
C LYS A 9 -14.13 -29.42 13.53
N SER A 10 -12.83 -29.64 13.73
CA SER A 10 -11.89 -28.60 14.09
C SER A 10 -12.06 -27.47 13.07
N LYS A 11 -12.56 -26.32 13.51
CA LYS A 11 -12.61 -25.12 12.68
C LYS A 11 -11.18 -24.82 12.31
N THR A 12 -10.82 -25.00 11.03
CA THR A 12 -9.55 -24.56 10.51
C THR A 12 -9.40 -23.06 10.81
N PRO A 13 -8.28 -22.66 11.37
CA PRO A 13 -8.09 -21.26 11.75
C PRO A 13 -8.18 -20.35 10.51
N LEU A 14 -8.83 -19.21 10.69
CA LEU A 14 -8.93 -18.14 9.71
C LEU A 14 -7.54 -17.63 9.36
N GLN A 15 -7.06 -17.90 8.15
CA GLN A 15 -5.80 -17.36 7.66
C GLN A 15 -6.11 -16.16 6.76
N PHE A 16 -5.83 -14.94 7.22
CA PHE A 16 -6.03 -13.73 6.43
C PHE A 16 -4.91 -13.57 5.38
N LYS A 17 -4.94 -14.41 4.35
CA LYS A 17 -3.94 -14.42 3.28
C LYS A 17 -4.18 -13.34 2.22
N VAL A 18 -5.43 -12.94 2.03
CA VAL A 18 -5.87 -12.07 0.92
C VAL A 18 -6.40 -10.72 1.40
N PHE A 19 -6.74 -10.57 2.70
CA PHE A 19 -7.31 -9.32 3.24
C PHE A 19 -6.44 -8.09 2.92
N HIS A 20 -5.13 -8.17 3.16
CA HIS A 20 -4.21 -7.06 2.91
C HIS A 20 -4.11 -6.71 1.41
N THR A 21 -4.29 -7.70 0.52
CA THR A 21 -4.31 -7.48 -0.93
C THR A 21 -5.57 -6.74 -1.37
N LEU A 22 -6.76 -7.17 -0.89
CA LEU A 22 -8.03 -6.48 -1.18
C LEU A 22 -8.04 -5.05 -0.63
N LEU A 23 -7.54 -4.88 0.59
CA LEU A 23 -7.37 -3.56 1.18
C LEU A 23 -6.38 -2.71 0.38
N GLY A 24 -5.26 -3.31 -0.03
CA GLY A 24 -4.26 -2.66 -0.90
C GLY A 24 -4.84 -2.17 -2.21
N PHE A 25 -5.72 -2.96 -2.85
CA PHE A 25 -6.46 -2.51 -4.05
C PHE A 25 -7.38 -1.34 -3.75
N ALA A 26 -8.16 -1.40 -2.67
CA ALA A 26 -9.04 -0.29 -2.30
C ALA A 26 -8.25 1.00 -2.05
N VAL A 27 -7.11 0.91 -1.34
CA VAL A 27 -6.20 2.03 -1.12
C VAL A 27 -5.63 2.52 -2.45
N PHE A 28 -5.02 1.65 -3.25
CA PHE A 28 -4.38 2.02 -4.51
C PHE A 28 -5.32 2.76 -5.45
N PHE A 29 -6.52 2.20 -5.71
CA PHE A 29 -7.48 2.82 -6.61
C PHE A 29 -8.05 4.12 -6.05
N SER A 30 -8.22 4.26 -4.73
CA SER A 30 -8.63 5.51 -4.12
C SER A 30 -7.58 6.62 -4.27
N LEU A 31 -6.28 6.27 -4.31
CA LEU A 31 -5.21 7.26 -4.51
C LEU A 31 -5.13 7.74 -5.96
N ILE A 32 -5.35 6.84 -6.93
CA ILE A 32 -5.33 7.17 -8.35
C ILE A 32 -6.47 8.15 -8.71
N THR A 33 -7.60 8.11 -8.03
CA THR A 33 -8.72 9.03 -8.32
C THR A 33 -8.31 10.50 -8.21
N VAL A 34 -7.35 10.84 -7.33
CA VAL A 34 -6.95 12.25 -7.12
C VAL A 34 -6.33 12.89 -8.38
N PRO A 35 -5.29 12.33 -9.02
CA PRO A 35 -4.80 12.86 -10.28
C PRO A 35 -5.79 12.62 -11.45
N ALA A 36 -6.54 11.51 -11.42
CA ALA A 36 -7.51 11.15 -12.45
C ALA A 36 -8.70 12.12 -12.54
N GLU A 37 -9.07 12.76 -11.44
CA GLU A 37 -10.16 13.75 -11.40
C GLU A 37 -9.91 14.93 -12.35
N ALA A 38 -8.66 15.37 -12.49
CA ALA A 38 -8.31 16.46 -13.39
C ALA A 38 -8.18 16.04 -14.87
N GLN A 39 -8.22 14.73 -15.15
CA GLN A 39 -8.14 14.21 -16.51
C GLN A 39 -9.52 14.00 -17.10
N VAL A 40 -9.79 14.63 -18.25
CA VAL A 40 -11.02 14.46 -19.00
C VAL A 40 -10.78 13.49 -20.16
N ILE A 41 -11.56 12.42 -20.20
CA ILE A 41 -11.54 11.40 -21.26
C ILE A 41 -12.85 11.44 -22.05
N ILE A 42 -12.83 11.00 -23.31
CA ILE A 42 -14.04 10.84 -24.11
C ILE A 42 -14.52 9.40 -24.01
N PHE A 43 -15.74 9.22 -23.53
CA PHE A 43 -16.41 7.92 -23.48
C PHE A 43 -17.71 8.01 -24.25
N PHE A 44 -17.82 7.29 -25.38
CA PHE A 44 -18.96 7.39 -26.32
C PHE A 44 -19.31 8.84 -26.70
N GLU A 45 -18.31 9.60 -27.12
CA GLU A 45 -18.43 11.03 -27.52
C GLU A 45 -18.77 11.99 -26.36
N ILE A 46 -18.82 11.52 -25.12
CA ILE A 46 -19.14 12.32 -23.95
C ILE A 46 -17.90 12.55 -23.12
N PRO A 47 -17.54 13.81 -22.77
CA PRO A 47 -16.42 14.10 -21.88
C PRO A 47 -16.78 13.72 -20.44
N VAL A 48 -15.91 12.92 -19.80
CA VAL A 48 -16.06 12.47 -18.42
C VAL A 48 -14.73 12.54 -17.68
N SER A 49 -14.77 12.74 -16.36
CA SER A 49 -13.57 12.62 -15.51
C SER A 49 -13.09 11.18 -15.47
N SER A 50 -11.78 10.97 -15.61
CA SER A 50 -11.21 9.60 -15.61
C SER A 50 -11.30 8.91 -14.25
N GLU A 51 -11.51 9.63 -13.14
CA GLU A 51 -11.75 9.04 -11.82
C GLU A 51 -12.95 8.08 -11.76
N LEU A 52 -13.95 8.31 -12.65
CA LEU A 52 -15.14 7.46 -12.75
C LEU A 52 -14.83 6.02 -13.16
N LEU A 53 -13.64 5.75 -13.70
CA LEU A 53 -13.16 4.40 -14.00
C LEU A 53 -12.77 3.65 -12.73
N TRP A 54 -12.30 4.36 -11.68
CA TRP A 54 -11.62 3.77 -10.53
C TRP A 54 -12.50 3.61 -9.31
N TRP A 55 -13.42 4.52 -9.03
CA TRP A 55 -14.35 4.40 -7.90
C TRP A 55 -15.15 3.09 -7.88
N PRO A 56 -15.63 2.56 -9.03
CA PRO A 56 -16.29 1.25 -9.04
C PRO A 56 -15.43 0.12 -8.48
N ILE A 57 -14.11 0.15 -8.72
CA ILE A 57 -13.17 -0.88 -8.23
C ILE A 57 -12.98 -0.76 -6.71
N VAL A 58 -12.96 0.47 -6.18
CA VAL A 58 -12.92 0.71 -4.72
C VAL A 58 -14.14 0.11 -4.04
N PHE A 59 -15.35 0.43 -4.55
CA PHE A 59 -16.61 -0.10 -4.00
C PHE A 59 -16.72 -1.62 -4.16
N PHE A 60 -16.23 -2.17 -5.26
CA PHE A 60 -16.15 -3.62 -5.48
C PHE A 60 -15.20 -4.30 -4.49
N SER A 61 -14.06 -3.70 -4.19
CA SER A 61 -13.13 -4.19 -3.17
C SER A 61 -13.79 -4.20 -1.78
N PHE A 62 -14.53 -3.14 -1.43
CA PHE A 62 -15.31 -3.08 -0.19
C PHE A 62 -16.42 -4.15 -0.14
N GLN A 63 -17.10 -4.38 -1.27
CA GLN A 63 -18.09 -5.46 -1.38
C GLN A 63 -17.47 -6.83 -1.10
N LEU A 64 -16.31 -7.13 -1.67
CA LEU A 64 -15.60 -8.40 -1.44
C LEU A 64 -15.14 -8.51 0.02
N ILE A 65 -14.57 -7.46 0.59
CA ILE A 65 -14.17 -7.43 2.00
C ILE A 65 -15.38 -7.71 2.91
N HIS A 66 -16.49 -7.04 2.68
CA HIS A 66 -17.72 -7.28 3.46
C HIS A 66 -18.26 -8.70 3.27
N SER A 67 -18.21 -9.22 2.04
CA SER A 67 -18.74 -10.56 1.73
C SER A 67 -17.97 -11.67 2.44
N ILE A 68 -16.64 -11.50 2.55
CA ILE A 68 -15.75 -12.54 3.05
C ILE A 68 -15.50 -12.37 4.55
N TYR A 69 -15.14 -11.16 4.98
CA TYR A 69 -14.66 -10.90 6.34
C TYR A 69 -15.71 -10.24 7.26
N GLY A 70 -16.79 -9.69 6.67
CA GLY A 70 -17.89 -9.08 7.42
C GLY A 70 -17.75 -7.58 7.66
N PHE A 71 -18.73 -7.02 8.40
CA PHE A 71 -18.88 -5.58 8.61
C PHE A 71 -17.71 -4.93 9.36
N SER A 72 -17.20 -5.59 10.40
CA SER A 72 -16.12 -5.03 11.23
C SER A 72 -14.82 -4.81 10.42
N TYR A 73 -14.52 -5.73 9.51
CA TYR A 73 -13.35 -5.61 8.62
C TYR A 73 -13.56 -4.60 7.51
N LEU A 74 -14.78 -4.51 6.95
CA LEU A 74 -15.14 -3.46 6.01
C LEU A 74 -14.96 -2.08 6.63
N ARG A 75 -15.50 -1.86 7.84
CA ARG A 75 -15.36 -0.59 8.55
C ARG A 75 -13.90 -0.24 8.78
N HIS A 76 -13.08 -1.20 9.23
CA HIS A 76 -11.66 -0.99 9.41
C HIS A 76 -10.95 -0.66 8.10
N ALA A 77 -11.25 -1.38 7.01
CA ALA A 77 -10.71 -1.13 5.69
C ALA A 77 -11.06 0.29 5.19
N LEU A 78 -12.32 0.69 5.37
CA LEU A 78 -12.79 2.02 4.98
C LEU A 78 -12.05 3.14 5.74
N TYR A 79 -11.87 3.00 7.06
CA TYR A 79 -11.11 3.97 7.85
C TYR A 79 -9.65 4.06 7.41
N LEU A 80 -9.03 2.95 7.04
CA LEU A 80 -7.67 2.96 6.51
C LEU A 80 -7.60 3.61 5.12
N VAL A 81 -8.56 3.34 4.25
CA VAL A 81 -8.64 4.01 2.93
C VAL A 81 -8.76 5.51 3.11
N ILE A 82 -9.67 5.99 3.95
CA ILE A 82 -9.84 7.42 4.25
C ILE A 82 -8.55 8.02 4.83
N LEU A 83 -7.93 7.36 5.80
CA LEU A 83 -6.67 7.82 6.40
C LEU A 83 -5.55 7.92 5.37
N PHE A 84 -5.36 6.90 4.56
CA PHE A 84 -4.30 6.87 3.56
C PHE A 84 -4.55 7.83 2.40
N HIS A 85 -5.78 8.02 2.01
CA HIS A 85 -6.16 9.04 1.04
C HIS A 85 -5.84 10.45 1.57
N ALA A 86 -6.17 10.75 2.83
CA ALA A 86 -5.83 12.02 3.47
C ALA A 86 -4.31 12.22 3.56
N ILE A 87 -3.54 11.20 3.97
CA ILE A 87 -2.07 11.26 4.02
C ILE A 87 -1.49 11.53 2.62
N TYR A 88 -2.01 10.88 1.59
CA TYR A 88 -1.58 11.11 0.23
C TYR A 88 -1.78 12.56 -0.22
N ILE A 89 -2.97 13.13 0.02
CA ILE A 89 -3.24 14.54 -0.31
C ILE A 89 -2.34 15.49 0.50
N LEU A 90 -2.01 15.16 1.76
CA LEU A 90 -1.05 15.93 2.54
C LEU A 90 0.34 15.93 1.90
N PHE A 91 0.80 14.80 1.35
CA PHE A 91 2.05 14.75 0.59
C PHE A 91 2.00 15.60 -0.66
N LEU A 92 0.89 15.58 -1.40
CA LEU A 92 0.72 16.43 -2.59
C LEU A 92 0.73 17.91 -2.21
N LYS A 93 0.05 18.31 -1.13
CA LYS A 93 0.10 19.70 -0.61
C LYS A 93 1.51 20.09 -0.17
N PHE A 94 2.23 19.22 0.47
CA PHE A 94 3.63 19.44 0.82
C PHE A 94 4.48 19.65 -0.45
N ALA A 95 4.28 18.83 -1.48
CA ALA A 95 4.97 19.00 -2.74
C ALA A 95 4.63 20.35 -3.41
N ILE A 96 3.37 20.77 -3.40
CA ILE A 96 2.94 22.06 -3.95
C ILE A 96 3.57 23.24 -3.20
N TRP A 97 3.65 23.15 -1.87
CA TRP A 97 4.22 24.18 -1.01
C TRP A 97 5.73 24.40 -1.20
N LEU A 98 6.47 23.37 -1.58
CA LEU A 98 7.91 23.49 -1.82
C LEU A 98 8.20 24.41 -3.01
N PRO A 99 9.21 25.29 -2.93
CA PRO A 99 9.57 26.20 -4.03
C PRO A 99 10.07 25.41 -5.24
N ALA A 100 9.54 25.74 -6.42
CA ALA A 100 9.96 25.11 -7.67
C ALA A 100 11.40 25.53 -8.05
N SER A 101 12.11 24.63 -8.71
CA SER A 101 13.40 24.93 -9.32
C SER A 101 13.20 25.91 -10.50
N SER A 102 14.19 26.79 -10.75
CA SER A 102 14.12 27.85 -11.78
C SER A 102 13.89 27.34 -13.21
N PHE A 103 14.30 26.11 -13.51
CA PHE A 103 14.07 25.51 -14.82
C PHE A 103 12.70 24.79 -14.93
N TRP A 104 12.01 24.55 -13.81
CA TRP A 104 10.74 23.85 -13.79
C TRP A 104 9.56 24.84 -13.76
N GLN A 105 8.92 25.04 -14.91
CA GLN A 105 7.90 26.09 -15.08
C GLN A 105 6.46 25.62 -14.91
N MET A 106 6.23 24.37 -14.47
CA MET A 106 4.90 23.75 -14.40
C MET A 106 4.19 23.91 -13.04
N GLN A 107 4.62 24.86 -12.19
CA GLN A 107 4.08 25.01 -10.84
C GLN A 107 2.57 25.30 -10.82
N GLU A 108 2.09 26.15 -11.71
CA GLU A 108 0.67 26.52 -11.78
C GLU A 108 -0.18 25.32 -12.21
N THR A 109 0.21 24.66 -13.30
CA THR A 109 -0.48 23.45 -13.79
C THR A 109 -0.48 22.34 -12.73
N TYR A 110 0.66 22.14 -12.06
CA TYR A 110 0.78 21.14 -10.99
C TYR A 110 -0.16 21.45 -9.83
N THR A 111 -0.29 22.74 -9.46
CA THR A 111 -1.21 23.20 -8.40
C THR A 111 -2.67 23.03 -8.81
N GLN A 112 -3.02 23.34 -10.06
CA GLN A 112 -4.37 23.15 -10.57
C GLN A 112 -4.79 21.68 -10.58
N VAL A 113 -3.89 20.81 -10.99
CA VAL A 113 -4.18 19.37 -11.12
C VAL A 113 -4.24 18.66 -9.77
N LEU A 114 -3.34 18.96 -8.84
CA LEU A 114 -3.15 18.19 -7.59
C LEU A 114 -3.57 18.97 -6.33
N GLY A 115 -3.88 20.25 -6.44
CA GLY A 115 -4.19 21.13 -5.31
C GLY A 115 -5.61 20.94 -4.80
N ARG A 116 -5.85 20.00 -3.90
CA ARG A 116 -7.15 19.81 -3.24
C ARG A 116 -7.20 20.52 -1.89
N ASP A 117 -8.33 21.11 -1.55
CA ASP A 117 -8.53 21.77 -0.27
C ASP A 117 -8.83 20.79 0.85
N PHE A 118 -8.56 21.21 2.10
CA PHE A 118 -8.90 20.39 3.27
C PHE A 118 -10.38 20.11 3.39
N LEU A 119 -11.24 21.06 2.97
CA LEU A 119 -12.67 20.86 2.95
C LEU A 119 -13.07 19.75 1.98
N TYR A 120 -12.44 19.71 0.80
CA TYR A 120 -12.62 18.62 -0.16
C TYR A 120 -12.31 17.25 0.48
N ILE A 121 -11.17 17.12 1.16
CA ILE A 121 -10.77 15.86 1.83
C ILE A 121 -11.82 15.44 2.86
N ALA A 122 -12.27 16.38 3.69
CA ALA A 122 -13.24 16.11 4.74
C ALA A 122 -14.60 15.67 4.16
N MET A 123 -15.08 16.37 3.15
CA MET A 123 -16.38 16.09 2.51
C MET A 123 -16.35 14.77 1.73
N SER A 124 -15.32 14.54 0.91
CA SER A 124 -15.16 13.27 0.18
C SER A 124 -15.07 12.08 1.13
N SER A 125 -14.29 12.20 2.21
CA SER A 125 -14.18 11.17 3.24
C SER A 125 -15.53 10.89 3.93
N LEU A 126 -16.28 11.93 4.26
CA LEU A 126 -17.60 11.80 4.88
C LEU A 126 -18.60 11.14 3.92
N CYS A 127 -18.61 11.56 2.65
CA CYS A 127 -19.46 10.96 1.62
C CYS A 127 -19.11 9.47 1.42
N LEU A 128 -17.83 9.14 1.31
CA LEU A 128 -17.39 7.74 1.17
C LEU A 128 -17.80 6.89 2.38
N TRP A 129 -17.63 7.44 3.59
CA TRP A 129 -18.06 6.78 4.82
C TRP A 129 -19.57 6.54 4.87
N ALA A 130 -20.35 7.59 4.59
CA ALA A 130 -21.80 7.51 4.62
C ALA A 130 -22.35 6.54 3.57
N CYS A 131 -21.91 6.67 2.32
CA CYS A 131 -22.38 5.84 1.21
C CYS A 131 -21.99 4.34 1.37
N THR A 132 -20.91 4.06 2.08
CA THR A 132 -20.45 2.67 2.29
C THR A 132 -21.09 2.01 3.51
N LEU A 133 -21.15 2.68 4.67
CA LEU A 133 -21.55 2.05 5.94
C LEU A 133 -23.01 2.21 6.29
N LEU A 134 -23.63 3.37 6.00
CA LEU A 134 -25.02 3.60 6.41
C LEU A 134 -25.99 2.60 5.80
N PRO A 135 -25.94 2.27 4.49
CA PRO A 135 -26.87 1.30 3.90
C PRO A 135 -26.77 -0.09 4.56
N LEU A 136 -25.57 -0.47 4.99
CA LEU A 136 -25.31 -1.78 5.58
C LEU A 136 -25.71 -1.89 7.05
N LYS A 137 -25.82 -0.76 7.77
CA LYS A 137 -26.22 -0.75 9.19
C LYS A 137 -27.62 -1.23 9.43
N PHE A 138 -28.55 -0.81 8.56
CA PHE A 138 -29.98 -0.98 8.78
C PHE A 138 -30.56 -2.32 8.32
N ILE A 139 -29.79 -3.12 7.55
CA ILE A 139 -30.26 -4.37 6.98
C ILE A 139 -29.54 -5.55 7.65
N ASN A 140 -30.31 -6.35 8.39
CA ASN A 140 -29.82 -7.60 8.97
C ASN A 140 -29.93 -8.74 7.92
N ASP A 141 -29.02 -9.73 8.00
CA ASP A 141 -29.02 -10.94 7.16
C ASP A 141 -29.07 -10.67 5.64
N ILE A 142 -28.17 -9.78 5.18
CA ILE A 142 -28.10 -9.37 3.78
C ILE A 142 -27.73 -10.57 2.89
N LYS A 143 -28.62 -10.90 1.95
CA LYS A 143 -28.35 -11.86 0.88
C LYS A 143 -27.34 -11.28 -0.12
N GLU A 144 -26.63 -12.15 -0.86
CA GLU A 144 -25.58 -11.72 -1.81
C GLU A 144 -26.10 -10.69 -2.83
N ASN A 145 -27.28 -10.90 -3.40
CA ASN A 145 -27.85 -9.96 -4.37
C ASN A 145 -28.21 -8.61 -3.75
N GLN A 146 -28.73 -8.62 -2.51
CA GLN A 146 -29.02 -7.37 -1.78
C GLN A 146 -27.74 -6.61 -1.46
N ARG A 147 -26.66 -7.31 -1.14
CA ARG A 147 -25.35 -6.72 -0.90
C ARG A 147 -24.82 -6.02 -2.15
N ARG A 148 -24.87 -6.68 -3.30
CA ARG A 148 -24.48 -6.09 -4.58
C ARG A 148 -25.26 -4.81 -4.85
N LEU A 149 -26.57 -4.86 -4.64
CA LEU A 149 -27.45 -3.70 -4.82
C LEU A 149 -27.11 -2.54 -3.87
N LEU A 150 -26.80 -2.83 -2.61
CA LEU A 150 -26.45 -1.81 -1.60
C LEU A 150 -25.11 -1.12 -1.94
N PHE A 151 -24.09 -1.87 -2.35
CA PHE A 151 -22.83 -1.27 -2.78
C PHE A 151 -22.97 -0.51 -4.10
N PHE A 152 -23.82 -0.98 -5.01
CA PHE A 152 -24.17 -0.27 -6.23
C PHE A 152 -24.88 1.06 -5.92
N ALA A 153 -25.89 1.04 -5.06
CA ALA A 153 -26.60 2.25 -4.63
C ALA A 153 -25.64 3.23 -3.90
N GLY A 154 -24.75 2.69 -3.06
CA GLY A 154 -23.70 3.48 -2.41
C GLY A 154 -22.75 4.15 -3.40
N LEU A 155 -22.32 3.45 -4.43
CA LEU A 155 -21.49 4.02 -5.51
C LEU A 155 -22.24 5.12 -6.26
N MET A 156 -23.50 4.91 -6.64
CA MET A 156 -24.30 5.91 -7.34
C MET A 156 -24.52 7.16 -6.49
N LEU A 157 -24.85 6.98 -5.21
CA LEU A 157 -25.02 8.08 -4.28
C LEU A 157 -23.70 8.84 -4.06
N PHE A 158 -22.60 8.12 -3.95
CA PHE A 158 -21.26 8.72 -3.83
C PHE A 158 -20.94 9.56 -5.07
N SER A 159 -21.12 9.03 -6.27
CA SER A 159 -20.88 9.74 -7.53
C SER A 159 -21.76 10.99 -7.68
N LEU A 160 -23.01 10.95 -7.18
CA LEU A 160 -23.90 12.10 -7.12
C LEU A 160 -23.41 13.19 -6.16
N LEU A 161 -23.02 12.79 -4.95
CA LEU A 161 -22.56 13.70 -3.90
C LEU A 161 -21.20 14.30 -4.24
N ASP A 162 -20.30 13.51 -4.78
CA ASP A 162 -18.99 13.95 -5.24
C ASP A 162 -19.14 15.09 -6.24
N ARG A 163 -20.00 14.90 -7.24
CA ARG A 163 -20.30 15.94 -8.22
C ARG A 163 -20.98 17.16 -7.61
N ALA A 164 -22.05 16.96 -6.83
CA ALA A 164 -22.87 18.07 -6.34
C ALA A 164 -22.12 18.98 -5.36
N LEU A 165 -21.21 18.38 -4.57
CA LEU A 165 -20.54 19.07 -3.47
C LEU A 165 -19.08 19.42 -3.76
N LEU A 166 -18.39 18.61 -4.57
CA LEU A 166 -16.95 18.70 -4.75
C LEU A 166 -16.55 19.22 -6.14
N ASN A 167 -17.31 18.87 -7.19
CA ASN A 167 -17.03 19.24 -8.57
C ASN A 167 -18.21 19.86 -9.30
N PRO A 168 -18.79 20.99 -8.82
CA PRO A 168 -19.98 21.59 -9.45
C PRO A 168 -19.76 22.12 -10.87
N GLN A 169 -18.49 22.29 -11.28
CA GLN A 169 -18.11 22.76 -12.62
C GLN A 169 -17.96 21.66 -13.66
N SER A 170 -17.96 20.38 -13.23
CA SER A 170 -17.88 19.27 -14.17
C SER A 170 -19.14 19.21 -15.04
N SER A 171 -18.98 18.98 -16.35
CA SER A 171 -20.07 18.94 -17.32
C SER A 171 -21.18 17.97 -16.91
N SER A 172 -22.44 18.38 -17.10
CA SER A 172 -23.62 17.59 -16.72
C SER A 172 -23.95 16.50 -17.73
N SER A 173 -23.08 15.51 -17.91
CA SER A 173 -23.38 14.45 -18.86
C SER A 173 -23.93 13.20 -18.14
N GLU A 174 -24.92 12.55 -18.75
CA GLU A 174 -25.50 11.29 -18.30
C GLU A 174 -24.43 10.17 -18.18
N ALA A 175 -23.33 10.28 -18.90
CA ALA A 175 -22.22 9.33 -18.90
C ALA A 175 -21.54 9.21 -17.53
N GLN A 176 -21.63 10.20 -16.66
CA GLN A 176 -21.10 10.12 -15.29
C GLN A 176 -21.77 9.00 -14.47
N PHE A 177 -22.98 8.61 -14.84
CA PHE A 177 -23.67 7.48 -14.22
C PHE A 177 -23.47 6.21 -15.01
N ILE A 178 -23.45 6.30 -16.34
CA ILE A 178 -23.35 5.12 -17.23
C ILE A 178 -22.00 4.43 -17.05
N VAL A 179 -20.90 5.18 -17.00
CA VAL A 179 -19.54 4.60 -16.88
C VAL A 179 -19.35 3.80 -15.60
N PRO A 180 -19.60 4.33 -14.39
CA PRO A 180 -19.51 3.56 -13.16
C PRO A 180 -20.45 2.36 -13.11
N ILE A 181 -21.66 2.49 -13.69
CA ILE A 181 -22.64 1.40 -13.78
C ILE A 181 -22.06 0.24 -14.59
N LEU A 182 -21.56 0.51 -15.79
CA LEU A 182 -21.03 -0.52 -16.69
C LEU A 182 -19.83 -1.23 -16.08
N ILE A 183 -18.89 -0.47 -15.49
CA ILE A 183 -17.69 -1.04 -14.87
C ILE A 183 -18.07 -1.89 -13.65
N TYR A 184 -18.93 -1.37 -12.77
CA TYR A 184 -19.36 -2.10 -11.59
C TYR A 184 -20.14 -3.36 -11.93
N TYR A 185 -21.02 -3.30 -12.96
CA TYR A 185 -21.75 -4.46 -13.47
C TYR A 185 -20.79 -5.53 -14.02
N PHE A 186 -19.82 -5.13 -14.84
CA PHE A 186 -18.80 -6.01 -15.38
C PHE A 186 -18.00 -6.70 -14.27
N LEU A 187 -17.54 -5.96 -13.27
CA LEU A 187 -16.84 -6.52 -12.11
C LEU A 187 -17.71 -7.53 -11.35
N ASN A 188 -19.02 -7.27 -11.23
CA ASN A 188 -19.93 -8.17 -10.55
C ASN A 188 -20.21 -9.49 -11.28
N ILE A 189 -19.97 -9.57 -12.59
CA ILE A 189 -20.02 -10.85 -13.33
C ILE A 189 -19.02 -11.83 -12.70
N PHE A 190 -17.84 -11.34 -12.32
CA PHE A 190 -16.77 -12.16 -11.73
C PHE A 190 -16.85 -12.25 -10.20
N SER A 191 -17.73 -11.50 -9.55
CA SER A 191 -17.79 -11.44 -8.09
C SER A 191 -18.01 -12.79 -7.42
N GLY A 192 -18.87 -13.64 -8.00
CA GLY A 192 -19.16 -14.98 -7.47
C GLY A 192 -17.97 -15.93 -7.54
N THR A 193 -17.24 -15.92 -8.66
CA THR A 193 -16.03 -16.75 -8.85
C THR A 193 -14.90 -16.27 -7.95
N LEU A 194 -14.69 -14.95 -7.84
CA LEU A 194 -13.71 -14.35 -6.94
C LEU A 194 -14.03 -14.65 -5.48
N PHE A 195 -15.29 -14.51 -5.07
CA PHE A 195 -15.72 -14.86 -3.71
C PHE A 195 -15.41 -16.33 -3.39
N GLN A 196 -15.77 -17.26 -4.29
CA GLN A 196 -15.51 -18.68 -4.09
C GLN A 196 -14.01 -18.98 -4.04
N PHE A 197 -13.22 -18.38 -4.92
CA PHE A 197 -11.77 -18.53 -4.95
C PHE A 197 -11.14 -18.03 -3.65
N ILE A 198 -11.43 -16.80 -3.23
CA ILE A 198 -10.86 -16.19 -2.02
C ILE A 198 -11.32 -16.96 -0.79
N SER A 199 -12.61 -17.32 -0.68
CA SER A 199 -13.12 -18.10 0.43
C SER A 199 -12.45 -19.47 0.56
N ARG A 200 -12.10 -20.10 -0.57
CA ARG A 200 -11.34 -21.35 -0.59
C ARG A 200 -9.89 -21.15 -0.15
N VAL A 201 -9.23 -20.09 -0.61
CA VAL A 201 -7.84 -19.74 -0.21
C VAL A 201 -7.76 -19.40 1.27
N GLU A 202 -8.74 -18.66 1.79
CA GLU A 202 -8.82 -18.27 3.20
C GLU A 202 -9.33 -19.38 4.11
N GLY A 203 -9.98 -20.41 3.57
CA GLY A 203 -10.62 -21.46 4.37
C GLY A 203 -11.83 -20.96 5.17
N ILE A 204 -12.47 -19.86 4.74
CA ILE A 204 -13.55 -19.20 5.46
C ILE A 204 -14.90 -19.63 4.88
N THR A 205 -15.78 -20.13 5.74
CA THR A 205 -17.22 -20.10 5.54
C THR A 205 -17.72 -18.80 6.19
N ARG A 206 -18.34 -17.93 5.41
CA ARG A 206 -18.91 -16.61 5.74
C ARG A 206 -19.10 -16.36 7.25
N GLN A 207 -18.49 -15.30 7.77
CA GLN A 207 -18.60 -14.91 9.16
C GLN A 207 -19.91 -14.13 9.38
N LYS A 208 -20.70 -14.51 10.41
CA LYS A 208 -21.86 -13.72 10.82
C LYS A 208 -21.40 -12.53 11.65
N ASP A 209 -21.80 -11.33 11.26
CA ASP A 209 -21.57 -10.14 12.07
C ASP A 209 -22.49 -10.12 13.29
N LEU A 210 -21.91 -10.13 14.47
CA LEU A 210 -22.65 -10.11 15.75
C LEU A 210 -22.95 -8.68 16.24
N ALA A 211 -22.20 -7.68 15.79
CA ALA A 211 -22.41 -6.28 16.18
C ALA A 211 -22.03 -5.31 15.05
N ARG A 212 -22.93 -4.38 14.73
CA ARG A 212 -22.75 -3.35 13.69
C ARG A 212 -22.63 -1.96 14.31
N ASP A 213 -21.56 -1.74 15.04
CA ASP A 213 -21.25 -0.42 15.58
C ASP A 213 -20.46 0.40 14.52
N LEU A 214 -21.02 1.55 14.12
CA LEU A 214 -20.45 2.41 13.09
C LEU A 214 -19.17 3.12 13.55
N PHE A 215 -19.09 3.49 14.83
CA PHE A 215 -18.06 4.39 15.34
C PHE A 215 -16.93 3.68 16.10
N LYS A 216 -17.03 2.35 16.28
CA LYS A 216 -16.03 1.60 17.03
C LYS A 216 -14.70 1.53 16.25
N PHE A 217 -13.76 2.39 16.61
CA PHE A 217 -12.40 2.33 16.09
C PHE A 217 -11.61 1.24 16.82
N GLN A 218 -11.79 -0.01 16.39
CA GLN A 218 -10.94 -1.13 16.81
C GLN A 218 -10.34 -1.75 15.57
N ILE A 219 -9.03 -1.95 15.61
CA ILE A 219 -8.38 -2.87 14.68
C ILE A 219 -9.01 -4.23 14.98
N PRO A 220 -9.76 -4.84 14.06
CA PRO A 220 -10.37 -6.14 14.29
C PRO A 220 -9.27 -7.09 14.72
N ASP A 221 -9.54 -7.91 15.74
CA ASP A 221 -8.62 -8.98 16.08
C ASP A 221 -8.59 -9.98 14.93
N ILE A 222 -7.62 -9.81 14.04
CA ILE A 222 -7.29 -10.76 12.97
C ILE A 222 -6.85 -12.12 13.58
N THR A 223 -6.94 -12.25 14.87
CA THR A 223 -6.26 -13.20 15.75
C THR A 223 -7.06 -14.43 16.18
N ASN A 224 -8.23 -14.67 15.64
CA ASN A 224 -8.90 -15.96 15.91
C ASN A 224 -8.36 -17.12 15.07
N ALA A 225 -7.30 -16.89 14.30
CA ALA A 225 -6.52 -17.94 13.70
C ALA A 225 -5.36 -18.28 14.63
N ILE A 226 -5.43 -19.45 15.20
CA ILE A 226 -4.43 -20.13 16.00
C ILE A 226 -3.04 -19.58 15.67
N ASP A 227 -2.41 -18.92 16.65
CA ASP A 227 -1.00 -18.58 16.77
C ASP A 227 -0.41 -17.39 16.00
N GLN A 228 -1.16 -16.54 15.28
CA GLN A 228 -0.51 -15.42 14.61
C GLN A 228 -1.25 -14.10 14.58
N LYS A 229 -0.62 -13.14 15.21
CA LYS A 229 -1.15 -11.81 15.48
C LYS A 229 -0.45 -10.75 14.60
N PHE A 230 -0.62 -10.79 13.28
CA PHE A 230 -0.11 -9.72 12.43
C PHE A 230 -1.09 -8.53 12.40
N LYS A 231 -1.21 -7.88 13.54
CA LYS A 231 -2.16 -6.79 13.74
C LYS A 231 -1.86 -5.56 12.88
N TYR A 232 -0.57 -5.26 12.64
CA TYR A 232 -0.14 -4.06 11.92
C TYR A 232 0.41 -4.34 10.51
N HIS A 233 0.54 -5.62 10.12
CA HIS A 233 1.06 -6.02 8.82
C HIS A 233 0.36 -5.33 7.65
N HIS A 234 -0.98 -5.34 7.63
CA HIS A 234 -1.77 -4.73 6.55
C HIS A 234 -1.64 -3.20 6.52
N ILE A 235 -1.38 -2.56 7.66
CA ILE A 235 -1.12 -1.12 7.73
C ILE A 235 0.21 -0.79 7.05
N LEU A 236 1.28 -1.52 7.36
CA LEU A 236 2.58 -1.36 6.69
C LEU A 236 2.48 -1.63 5.19
N PHE A 237 1.75 -2.68 4.81
CA PHE A 237 1.51 -3.03 3.42
C PHE A 237 0.86 -1.86 2.66
N CYS A 238 -0.20 -1.28 3.20
CA CYS A 238 -0.88 -0.13 2.60
C CYS A 238 -0.04 1.16 2.65
N SER A 239 0.71 1.40 3.74
CA SER A 239 1.64 2.54 3.83
C SER A 239 2.67 2.53 2.71
N SER A 240 3.23 1.36 2.39
CA SER A 240 4.18 1.21 1.27
C SER A 240 3.55 1.60 -0.07
N ILE A 241 2.28 1.22 -0.31
CA ILE A 241 1.55 1.62 -1.52
C ILE A 241 1.39 3.13 -1.58
N VAL A 242 0.99 3.77 -0.47
CA VAL A 242 0.80 5.22 -0.39
C VAL A 242 2.10 5.95 -0.69
N PHE A 243 3.20 5.57 -0.03
CA PHE A 243 4.50 6.22 -0.24
C PHE A 243 5.01 6.01 -1.66
N PHE A 244 4.82 4.81 -2.22
CA PHE A 244 5.20 4.54 -3.59
C PHE A 244 4.40 5.39 -4.59
N ILE A 245 3.07 5.43 -4.50
CA ILE A 245 2.22 6.22 -5.41
C ILE A 245 2.46 7.71 -5.23
N ALA A 246 2.56 8.20 -3.97
CA ALA A 246 2.89 9.58 -3.70
C ALA A 246 4.24 9.97 -4.33
N SER A 247 5.26 9.13 -4.19
CA SER A 247 6.55 9.39 -4.80
C SER A 247 6.47 9.53 -6.33
N LYS A 248 5.64 8.71 -7.01
CA LYS A 248 5.46 8.78 -8.46
C LYS A 248 4.76 10.06 -8.89
N THR A 249 3.69 10.43 -8.20
CA THR A 249 2.94 11.67 -8.51
C THR A 249 3.78 12.92 -8.23
N MET A 250 4.59 12.89 -7.15
CA MET A 250 5.47 13.99 -6.79
C MET A 250 6.76 14.06 -7.62
N ALA A 251 7.11 12.98 -8.34
CA ALA A 251 8.31 12.92 -9.16
C ALA A 251 8.30 13.90 -10.36
N ALA A 252 7.14 14.39 -10.75
CA ALA A 252 7.04 15.41 -11.79
C ALA A 252 7.63 16.77 -11.37
N LYS A 253 7.83 17.02 -10.07
CA LYS A 253 8.32 18.30 -9.54
C LYS A 253 9.77 18.23 -9.12
N PHE A 254 10.53 19.30 -9.49
CA PHE A 254 11.90 19.52 -9.07
C PHE A 254 12.02 20.76 -8.19
N ILE A 255 12.85 20.68 -7.16
CA ILE A 255 13.20 21.77 -6.26
C ILE A 255 14.70 22.00 -6.28
N SER A 256 15.15 23.24 -6.03
CA SER A 256 16.55 23.57 -5.88
C SER A 256 16.86 23.97 -4.44
N ILE A 257 17.84 23.30 -3.83
CA ILE A 257 18.36 23.58 -2.50
C ILE A 257 19.84 23.96 -2.66
N GLY A 258 20.13 25.26 -2.71
CA GLY A 258 21.46 25.75 -3.06
C GLY A 258 21.83 25.38 -4.50
N PHE A 259 22.94 24.65 -4.67
CA PHE A 259 23.40 24.16 -5.98
C PHE A 259 22.78 22.80 -6.37
N LEU A 260 21.97 22.22 -5.48
CA LEU A 260 21.38 20.89 -5.64
C LEU A 260 19.99 20.99 -6.23
N THR A 261 19.73 20.20 -7.25
CA THR A 261 18.39 19.99 -7.78
C THR A 261 17.91 18.60 -7.43
N ILE A 262 16.80 18.54 -6.72
CA ILE A 262 16.25 17.30 -6.18
C ILE A 262 14.85 17.08 -6.74
N ASN A 263 14.56 15.83 -7.10
CA ASN A 263 13.22 15.37 -7.41
C ASN A 263 12.42 15.18 -6.10
N VAL A 264 11.26 15.84 -5.99
CA VAL A 264 10.45 15.80 -4.77
C VAL A 264 9.94 14.39 -4.47
N GLY A 265 9.68 13.59 -5.49
CA GLY A 265 9.28 12.20 -5.33
C GLY A 265 10.33 11.35 -4.60
N GLY A 266 11.61 11.64 -4.78
CA GLY A 266 12.73 10.96 -4.11
C GLY A 266 12.65 11.06 -2.58
N ILE A 267 12.15 12.18 -2.04
CA ILE A 267 11.99 12.41 -0.60
C ILE A 267 10.98 11.40 0.00
N VAL A 268 9.85 11.22 -0.66
CA VAL A 268 8.79 10.31 -0.18
C VAL A 268 9.12 8.86 -0.50
N PHE A 269 9.89 8.61 -1.56
CA PHE A 269 10.30 7.27 -1.96
C PHE A 269 11.11 6.55 -0.88
N SER A 270 11.95 7.24 -0.14
CA SER A 270 12.70 6.68 0.99
C SER A 270 11.78 6.14 2.10
N LEU A 271 10.58 6.70 2.28
CA LEU A 271 9.60 6.13 3.22
C LEU A 271 9.08 4.75 2.78
N ALA A 272 9.08 4.46 1.47
CA ALA A 272 8.75 3.12 0.98
C ALA A 272 9.85 2.10 1.33
N TYR A 273 11.13 2.50 1.30
CA TYR A 273 12.25 1.67 1.80
C TYR A 273 12.11 1.40 3.29
N LEU A 274 11.85 2.43 4.08
CA LEU A 274 11.63 2.32 5.52
C LEU A 274 10.52 1.31 5.86
N THR A 275 9.40 1.34 5.14
CA THR A 275 8.32 0.36 5.37
C THR A 275 8.72 -1.05 4.96
N ALA A 276 9.54 -1.22 3.93
CA ALA A 276 10.05 -2.52 3.50
C ALA A 276 11.06 -3.09 4.51
N ASP A 277 11.90 -2.25 5.10
CA ASP A 277 12.83 -2.63 6.16
C ASP A 277 12.07 -3.13 7.39
N MET A 278 11.05 -2.38 7.82
CA MET A 278 10.17 -2.80 8.92
C MET A 278 9.46 -4.12 8.60
N MET A 279 8.95 -4.27 7.38
CA MET A 279 8.28 -5.48 6.94
C MET A 279 9.22 -6.67 6.99
N THR A 280 10.45 -6.53 6.46
CA THR A 280 11.44 -7.60 6.42
C THR A 280 11.95 -7.95 7.82
N ASP A 281 12.24 -6.94 8.64
CA ASP A 281 12.85 -7.18 9.95
C ASP A 281 11.85 -7.76 10.97
N VAL A 282 10.56 -7.42 10.86
CA VAL A 282 9.52 -7.92 11.77
C VAL A 282 8.87 -9.20 11.26
N TYR A 283 8.38 -9.17 10.00
CA TYR A 283 7.53 -10.23 9.43
C TYR A 283 8.24 -11.17 8.46
N GLY A 284 9.53 -10.89 8.18
CA GLY A 284 10.36 -11.71 7.31
C GLY A 284 10.23 -11.40 5.81
N ILE A 285 11.18 -11.95 5.04
CA ILE A 285 11.35 -11.69 3.60
C ILE A 285 10.12 -12.11 2.76
N GLU A 286 9.40 -13.17 3.17
CA GLU A 286 8.25 -13.67 2.41
C GLU A 286 7.11 -12.64 2.35
N ARG A 287 6.90 -11.91 3.44
CA ARG A 287 5.88 -10.84 3.48
C ARG A 287 6.32 -9.61 2.69
N THR A 288 7.61 -9.30 2.71
CA THR A 288 8.19 -8.22 1.91
C THR A 288 8.10 -8.54 0.42
N LYS A 289 8.37 -9.77 -0.01
CA LYS A 289 8.17 -10.19 -1.41
C LYS A 289 6.73 -9.98 -1.88
N GLN A 290 5.74 -10.38 -1.07
CA GLN A 290 4.33 -10.15 -1.38
C GLN A 290 4.04 -8.67 -1.59
N MET A 291 4.54 -7.81 -0.69
CA MET A 291 4.36 -6.37 -0.76
C MET A 291 5.03 -5.78 -2.01
N VAL A 292 6.27 -6.13 -2.27
CA VAL A 292 7.03 -5.63 -3.43
C VAL A 292 6.37 -6.04 -4.74
N LEU A 293 5.99 -7.31 -4.90
CA LEU A 293 5.30 -7.78 -6.10
C LEU A 293 3.94 -7.12 -6.29
N PHE A 294 3.21 -6.86 -5.20
CA PHE A 294 1.95 -6.13 -5.27
C PHE A 294 2.16 -4.67 -5.69
N ILE A 295 3.16 -3.99 -5.17
CA ILE A 295 3.51 -2.62 -5.57
C ILE A 295 3.90 -2.55 -7.04
N ILE A 296 4.67 -3.54 -7.55
CA ILE A 296 5.00 -3.63 -8.97
C ILE A 296 3.74 -3.80 -9.81
N PHE A 297 2.83 -4.66 -9.38
CA PHE A 297 1.54 -4.83 -10.04
C PHE A 297 0.73 -3.52 -10.05
N CYS A 298 0.68 -2.80 -8.93
CA CYS A 298 0.09 -1.46 -8.86
C CYS A 298 0.77 -0.47 -9.82
N ASN A 299 2.10 -0.51 -9.93
CA ASN A 299 2.83 0.33 -10.90
C ASN A 299 2.47 -0.01 -12.35
N LEU A 300 2.29 -1.28 -12.69
CA LEU A 300 1.83 -1.68 -14.02
C LEU A 300 0.41 -1.19 -14.30
N LEU A 301 -0.47 -1.23 -13.31
CA LEU A 301 -1.82 -0.67 -13.42
C LEU A 301 -1.78 0.84 -13.62
N LEU A 302 -0.88 1.55 -12.92
CA LEU A 302 -0.69 2.99 -13.10
C LEU A 302 -0.19 3.33 -14.52
N VAL A 303 0.72 2.53 -15.07
CA VAL A 303 1.14 2.66 -16.48
C VAL A 303 -0.04 2.44 -17.43
N GLY A 304 -0.85 1.43 -17.14
CA GLY A 304 -2.07 1.15 -17.90
C GLY A 304 -3.09 2.28 -17.83
N ASP A 305 -3.28 2.90 -16.65
CA ASP A 305 -4.12 4.07 -16.46
C ASP A 305 -3.66 5.24 -17.34
N VAL A 306 -2.37 5.59 -17.24
CA VAL A 306 -1.78 6.64 -18.07
C VAL A 306 -1.93 6.36 -19.56
N TRP A 307 -1.77 5.11 -19.98
CA TRP A 307 -1.91 4.72 -21.37
C TRP A 307 -3.37 4.80 -21.85
N ILE A 308 -4.31 4.29 -21.08
CA ILE A 308 -5.76 4.35 -21.39
C ILE A 308 -6.23 5.79 -21.44
N THR A 309 -5.86 6.60 -20.44
CA THR A 309 -6.28 8.01 -20.40
C THR A 309 -5.69 8.82 -21.54
N ASN A 310 -4.45 8.57 -21.96
CA ASN A 310 -3.85 9.19 -23.14
C ASN A 310 -4.56 8.80 -24.45
N LEU A 311 -5.02 7.55 -24.57
CA LEU A 311 -5.79 7.10 -25.75
C LEU A 311 -7.17 7.76 -25.84
N LEU A 312 -7.79 8.03 -24.69
CA LEU A 312 -9.14 8.56 -24.58
C LEU A 312 -9.18 10.09 -24.36
N ALA A 313 -8.02 10.74 -24.21
CA ALA A 313 -7.93 12.17 -23.90
C ALA A 313 -8.35 13.07 -25.07
N ILE A 314 -8.94 14.22 -24.73
CA ILE A 314 -9.40 15.23 -25.67
C ILE A 314 -8.23 16.13 -26.09
N GLY A 315 -7.87 16.11 -27.39
CA GLY A 315 -7.00 17.10 -28.02
C GLY A 315 -5.49 16.87 -27.83
N GLU A 316 -4.68 17.53 -28.71
CA GLU A 316 -3.23 17.47 -28.69
C GLU A 316 -2.59 18.35 -27.61
N ASN A 317 -3.30 19.35 -27.11
CA ASN A 317 -2.81 20.36 -26.15
C ASN A 317 -3.18 20.05 -24.69
N ASP A 318 -3.47 18.81 -24.34
CA ASP A 318 -3.72 18.43 -22.95
C ASP A 318 -2.42 18.62 -22.12
N PRO A 319 -2.45 19.47 -21.07
CA PRO A 319 -1.29 19.67 -20.18
C PRO A 319 -0.77 18.35 -19.58
N PHE A 320 -1.65 17.38 -19.39
CA PHE A 320 -1.31 16.04 -18.96
C PHE A 320 -0.46 15.28 -19.98
N LYS A 321 -0.73 15.39 -21.27
CA LYS A 321 0.07 14.72 -22.32
C LYS A 321 1.54 15.13 -22.23
N SER A 322 1.81 16.41 -22.00
CA SER A 322 3.19 16.92 -21.88
C SER A 322 3.93 16.38 -20.64
N ILE A 323 3.18 16.21 -19.53
CA ILE A 323 3.70 15.61 -18.29
C ILE A 323 3.92 14.10 -18.47
N LEU A 324 3.05 13.43 -19.21
CA LEU A 324 3.00 11.97 -19.33
C LEU A 324 3.84 11.39 -20.48
N HIS A 325 4.25 12.21 -21.46
CA HIS A 325 4.92 11.71 -22.68
C HIS A 325 6.20 10.89 -22.40
N ASN A 326 6.97 11.24 -21.38
CA ASN A 326 8.16 10.50 -20.97
C ASN A 326 7.92 9.52 -19.81
N GLN A 327 6.70 9.45 -19.27
CA GLN A 327 6.45 8.70 -18.04
C GLN A 327 6.47 7.19 -18.25
N ALA A 328 6.05 6.65 -19.38
CA ALA A 328 6.07 5.21 -19.63
C ALA A 328 7.48 4.61 -19.42
N ARG A 329 8.51 5.26 -19.97
CA ARG A 329 9.92 4.85 -19.78
C ARG A 329 10.33 4.97 -18.32
N MET A 330 9.98 6.08 -17.67
CA MET A 330 10.28 6.31 -16.25
C MET A 330 9.56 5.31 -15.34
N PHE A 331 8.32 4.93 -15.65
CA PHE A 331 7.59 3.91 -14.89
C PHE A 331 8.22 2.52 -15.02
N ILE A 332 8.62 2.11 -16.24
CA ILE A 332 9.30 0.83 -16.48
C ILE A 332 10.65 0.82 -15.76
N ALA A 333 11.43 1.89 -15.91
CA ALA A 333 12.70 2.07 -15.20
C ALA A 333 12.51 1.93 -13.69
N SER A 334 11.51 2.62 -13.16
CA SER A 334 11.20 2.60 -11.73
C SER A 334 10.70 1.24 -11.23
N ALA A 335 9.85 0.55 -11.99
CA ALA A 335 9.38 -0.78 -11.59
C ALA A 335 10.54 -1.78 -11.51
N THR A 336 11.43 -1.76 -12.51
CA THR A 336 12.58 -2.66 -12.59
C THR A 336 13.59 -2.35 -11.49
N ALA A 337 13.91 -1.08 -11.29
CA ALA A 337 14.84 -0.61 -10.28
C ALA A 337 14.33 -0.91 -8.87
N PHE A 338 13.09 -0.57 -8.58
CA PHE A 338 12.43 -0.85 -7.30
C PHE A 338 12.41 -2.35 -6.98
N PHE A 339 12.06 -3.20 -7.97
CA PHE A 339 12.05 -4.64 -7.76
C PHE A 339 13.42 -5.19 -7.36
N LEU A 340 14.46 -4.82 -8.09
CA LEU A 340 15.81 -5.30 -7.81
C LEU A 340 16.37 -4.68 -6.53
N GLY A 341 16.22 -3.38 -6.35
CA GLY A 341 16.67 -2.67 -5.16
C GLY A 341 16.04 -3.22 -3.88
N MET A 342 14.72 -3.38 -3.86
CA MET A 342 13.98 -3.93 -2.71
C MET A 342 14.28 -5.40 -2.45
N THR A 343 14.45 -6.20 -3.50
CA THR A 343 14.83 -7.61 -3.37
C THR A 343 16.20 -7.75 -2.72
N ILE A 344 17.16 -6.94 -3.16
CA ILE A 344 18.52 -6.94 -2.62
C ILE A 344 18.51 -6.43 -1.18
N ASN A 345 17.84 -5.29 -0.92
CA ASN A 345 17.69 -4.75 0.42
C ASN A 345 17.14 -5.79 1.40
N SER A 346 15.99 -6.39 1.10
CA SER A 346 15.36 -7.39 1.96
C SER A 346 16.22 -8.64 2.15
N THR A 347 16.92 -9.08 1.10
CA THR A 347 17.83 -10.22 1.17
C THR A 347 19.01 -9.94 2.09
N VAL A 348 19.61 -8.76 1.99
CA VAL A 348 20.74 -8.33 2.85
C VAL A 348 20.29 -8.24 4.30
N ILE A 349 19.10 -7.66 4.61
CA ILE A 349 18.53 -7.66 5.97
C ILE A 349 18.44 -9.08 6.52
N SER A 350 17.85 -10.01 5.76
CA SER A 350 17.65 -11.39 6.21
C SER A 350 18.98 -12.11 6.45
N ILE A 351 19.97 -11.91 5.57
CA ILE A 351 21.30 -12.50 5.72
C ILE A 351 22.01 -11.95 6.97
N ILE A 352 22.02 -10.62 7.15
CA ILE A 352 22.68 -10.00 8.31
C ILE A 352 21.98 -10.44 9.61
N LYS A 353 20.65 -10.45 9.63
CA LYS A 353 19.85 -10.88 10.77
C LYS A 353 20.16 -12.32 11.17
N ALA A 354 20.23 -13.24 10.20
CA ALA A 354 20.60 -14.63 10.43
C ALA A 354 22.04 -14.78 10.97
N ARG A 355 23.01 -13.99 10.43
CA ARG A 355 24.40 -13.99 10.90
C ARG A 355 24.54 -13.44 12.32
N GLN A 356 23.85 -12.35 12.64
CA GLN A 356 23.85 -11.76 13.99
C GLN A 356 23.33 -12.76 15.02
N ARG A 357 22.28 -13.52 14.70
CA ARG A 357 21.77 -14.58 15.56
C ARG A 357 22.79 -15.70 15.77
N LYS A 358 23.44 -16.19 14.70
CA LYS A 358 24.47 -17.25 14.82
C LYS A 358 25.64 -16.81 15.69
N ARG A 359 25.96 -15.50 15.75
CA ARG A 359 27.00 -14.95 16.61
C ARG A 359 26.56 -14.75 18.07
N GLY A 360 25.31 -15.09 18.41
CA GLY A 360 24.77 -14.94 19.76
C GLY A 360 24.63 -13.48 20.22
N ILE A 361 24.55 -12.53 19.30
CA ILE A 361 24.38 -11.11 19.62
C ILE A 361 23.03 -10.93 20.31
N SER A 362 23.05 -10.42 21.53
CA SER A 362 21.84 -10.17 22.32
C SER A 362 21.11 -8.93 21.82
N LEU A 363 19.98 -9.12 21.15
CA LEU A 363 19.12 -8.01 20.71
C LEU A 363 18.65 -7.13 21.90
N LYS A 364 18.57 -7.67 23.10
CA LYS A 364 18.10 -6.93 24.27
C LYS A 364 19.11 -5.86 24.74
N LYS A 365 20.41 -6.13 24.67
CA LYS A 365 21.45 -5.19 25.12
C LYS A 365 21.89 -4.24 24.00
N GLU A 366 21.92 -4.71 22.76
CA GLU A 366 22.51 -4.02 21.62
C GLU A 366 21.47 -3.80 20.49
N PHE A 367 20.18 -3.70 20.85
CA PHE A 367 19.08 -3.62 19.86
C PHE A 367 19.31 -2.49 18.85
N ILE A 368 19.60 -1.29 19.34
CA ILE A 368 19.73 -0.09 18.49
C ILE A 368 20.85 -0.27 17.47
N THR A 369 22.06 -0.59 17.93
CA THR A 369 23.23 -0.74 17.05
C THR A 369 23.08 -1.91 16.09
N THR A 370 22.48 -3.01 16.56
CA THR A 370 22.28 -4.23 15.76
C THR A 370 21.26 -4.02 14.64
N VAL A 371 20.16 -3.35 14.93
CA VAL A 371 19.13 -3.02 13.93
C VAL A 371 19.63 -1.91 13.00
N TRP A 372 20.31 -0.90 13.55
CA TRP A 372 20.87 0.20 12.75
C TRP A 372 21.85 -0.31 11.69
N THR A 373 22.80 -1.15 12.08
CA THR A 373 23.77 -1.73 11.13
C THR A 373 23.09 -2.56 10.03
N ARG A 374 22.03 -3.31 10.35
CA ARG A 374 21.26 -4.05 9.35
C ARG A 374 20.61 -3.10 8.33
N ILE A 375 19.86 -2.12 8.84
CA ILE A 375 19.11 -1.17 7.99
C ILE A 375 20.10 -0.35 7.16
N ALA A 376 21.07 0.30 7.76
CA ALA A 376 22.00 1.15 7.03
C ALA A 376 22.77 0.39 5.94
N THR A 377 23.21 -0.84 6.24
CA THR A 377 23.95 -1.65 5.25
C THR A 377 23.03 -2.13 4.14
N SER A 378 21.84 -2.64 4.46
CA SER A 378 20.92 -3.18 3.47
C SER A 378 20.36 -2.10 2.55
N SER A 379 19.95 -0.95 3.13
CA SER A 379 19.44 0.18 2.36
C SER A 379 20.51 0.77 1.43
N ALA A 380 21.77 0.86 1.87
CA ALA A 380 22.85 1.32 1.00
C ALA A 380 22.98 0.42 -0.25
N PHE A 381 23.02 -0.91 -0.09
CA PHE A 381 23.07 -1.83 -1.23
C PHE A 381 21.80 -1.73 -2.11
N GLY A 382 20.62 -1.67 -1.49
CA GLY A 382 19.35 -1.56 -2.22
C GLY A 382 19.27 -0.26 -3.03
N ILE A 383 19.62 0.88 -2.44
CA ILE A 383 19.57 2.21 -3.04
C ILE A 383 20.55 2.31 -4.21
N ILE A 384 21.81 1.87 -4.05
CA ILE A 384 22.81 1.90 -5.13
C ILE A 384 22.29 1.15 -6.37
N ILE A 385 21.70 -0.01 -6.21
CA ILE A 385 21.13 -0.77 -7.33
C ILE A 385 19.89 -0.07 -7.90
N ASP A 386 18.99 0.40 -7.05
CA ASP A 386 17.77 1.11 -7.48
C ASP A 386 18.09 2.37 -8.27
N VAL A 387 18.93 3.26 -7.73
CA VAL A 387 19.28 4.53 -8.36
C VAL A 387 20.08 4.33 -9.65
N SER A 388 21.09 3.47 -9.61
CA SER A 388 21.90 3.20 -10.79
C SER A 388 21.05 2.65 -11.93
N LEU A 389 20.21 1.67 -11.66
CA LEU A 389 19.36 1.05 -12.67
C LEU A 389 18.28 2.01 -13.17
N PHE A 390 17.62 2.72 -12.25
CA PHE A 390 16.63 3.73 -12.61
C PHE A 390 17.25 4.79 -13.53
N SER A 391 18.37 5.38 -13.12
CA SER A 391 19.02 6.46 -13.86
C SER A 391 19.51 6.01 -15.22
N LEU A 392 20.09 4.81 -15.32
CA LEU A 392 20.52 4.25 -16.60
C LEU A 392 19.33 4.02 -17.54
N VAL A 393 18.25 3.42 -17.08
CA VAL A 393 17.09 3.14 -17.94
C VAL A 393 16.30 4.41 -18.25
N ALA A 394 16.09 5.29 -17.27
CA ALA A 394 15.28 6.50 -17.44
C ALA A 394 16.01 7.59 -18.26
N PHE A 395 17.29 7.81 -18.01
CA PHE A 395 17.99 8.99 -18.49
C PHE A 395 19.05 8.73 -19.57
N TYR A 396 19.38 7.48 -19.90
CA TYR A 396 20.30 7.17 -20.98
C TYR A 396 19.82 7.74 -22.32
N GLY A 397 20.69 8.52 -22.97
CA GLY A 397 20.35 9.22 -24.21
C GLY A 397 19.51 10.49 -24.06
N ILE A 398 19.09 10.86 -22.83
CA ILE A 398 18.41 12.13 -22.51
C ILE A 398 19.42 13.07 -21.83
N VAL A 399 20.15 12.55 -20.85
CA VAL A 399 21.22 13.29 -20.17
C VAL A 399 22.56 12.95 -20.84
N PRO A 400 23.45 13.93 -21.07
CA PRO A 400 24.79 13.65 -21.60
C PRO A 400 25.52 12.60 -20.74
N ASN A 401 26.10 11.60 -21.39
CA ASN A 401 26.74 10.47 -20.71
C ASN A 401 27.81 10.89 -19.70
N GLU A 402 28.52 11.99 -19.98
CA GLU A 402 29.51 12.57 -19.06
C GLU A 402 28.93 13.05 -17.74
N LYS A 403 27.67 13.47 -17.74
CA LYS A 403 26.95 13.95 -16.55
C LYS A 403 26.14 12.85 -15.83
N LEU A 404 25.79 11.77 -16.54
CA LEU A 404 24.94 10.72 -16.01
C LEU A 404 25.57 10.06 -14.78
N GLY A 405 26.88 9.80 -14.81
CA GLY A 405 27.59 9.22 -13.65
C GLY A 405 27.57 10.13 -12.43
N SER A 406 27.73 11.44 -12.60
CA SER A 406 27.64 12.39 -11.47
C SER A 406 26.23 12.48 -10.89
N VAL A 407 25.19 12.41 -11.71
CA VAL A 407 23.80 12.38 -11.27
C VAL A 407 23.53 11.13 -10.42
N ILE A 408 23.99 9.95 -10.86
CA ILE A 408 23.83 8.69 -10.13
C ILE A 408 24.50 8.78 -8.75
N ILE A 409 25.79 9.14 -8.72
CA ILE A 409 26.55 9.24 -7.46
C ILE A 409 25.88 10.22 -6.50
N PHE A 410 25.39 11.32 -7.02
CA PHE A 410 24.75 12.36 -6.22
C PHE A 410 23.41 11.88 -5.64
N GLU A 411 22.55 11.24 -6.46
CA GLU A 411 21.28 10.65 -5.97
C GLU A 411 21.52 9.55 -4.96
N ASP A 412 22.52 8.69 -5.15
CA ASP A 412 22.91 7.67 -4.19
C ASP A 412 23.31 8.28 -2.85
N ALA A 413 24.23 9.25 -2.87
CA ALA A 413 24.69 9.93 -1.66
C ALA A 413 23.56 10.60 -0.89
N TYR A 414 22.67 11.28 -1.61
CA TYR A 414 21.51 11.94 -1.02
C TYR A 414 20.54 10.93 -0.38
N LYS A 415 20.13 9.89 -1.12
CA LYS A 415 19.16 8.90 -0.63
C LYS A 415 19.72 8.10 0.55
N ILE A 416 20.99 7.68 0.49
CA ILE A 416 21.65 6.97 1.60
C ILE A 416 21.72 7.87 2.84
N SER A 417 22.09 9.15 2.68
CA SER A 417 22.14 10.11 3.79
C SER A 417 20.76 10.28 4.42
N TYR A 418 19.70 10.36 3.60
CA TYR A 418 18.33 10.47 4.07
C TYR A 418 17.89 9.22 4.88
N GLU A 419 18.23 8.01 4.41
CA GLU A 419 17.97 6.76 5.13
C GLU A 419 18.68 6.70 6.48
N ILE A 420 19.92 7.16 6.55
CA ILE A 420 20.68 7.24 7.81
C ILE A 420 19.98 8.18 8.81
N VAL A 421 19.46 9.32 8.34
CA VAL A 421 18.70 10.26 9.16
C VAL A 421 17.37 9.67 9.64
N LEU A 422 16.70 8.87 8.81
CA LEU A 422 15.44 8.21 9.16
C LEU A 422 15.62 6.92 9.97
N ALA A 423 16.81 6.33 10.00
CA ALA A 423 17.06 5.07 10.69
C ALA A 423 16.62 5.04 12.17
N PRO A 424 16.78 6.10 12.98
CA PRO A 424 16.25 6.11 14.34
C PRO A 424 14.73 5.90 14.42
N VAL A 425 13.98 6.48 13.45
CA VAL A 425 12.52 6.32 13.36
C VAL A 425 12.18 4.86 13.02
N SER A 426 12.88 4.28 12.03
CA SER A 426 12.73 2.86 11.66
C SER A 426 12.96 1.94 12.86
N ILE A 427 14.03 2.17 13.62
CA ILE A 427 14.40 1.36 14.79
C ILE A 427 13.31 1.42 15.86
N LEU A 428 12.81 2.61 16.17
CA LEU A 428 11.74 2.78 17.15
C LEU A 428 10.46 2.06 16.72
N LEU A 429 10.09 2.17 15.46
CA LEU A 429 8.90 1.50 14.90
C LEU A 429 9.07 -0.03 14.87
N ILE A 430 10.24 -0.53 14.47
CA ILE A 430 10.56 -1.97 14.51
C ILE A 430 10.47 -2.50 15.93
N TYR A 431 11.04 -1.78 16.90
CA TYR A 431 10.96 -2.16 18.32
C TYR A 431 9.51 -2.21 18.81
N PHE A 432 8.74 -1.16 18.52
CA PHE A 432 7.33 -1.09 18.86
C PHE A 432 6.54 -2.27 18.27
N LEU A 433 6.70 -2.53 16.97
CA LEU A 433 6.00 -3.61 16.29
C LEU A 433 6.35 -4.98 16.89
N LYS A 434 7.64 -5.27 17.09
CA LYS A 434 8.08 -6.54 17.66
C LYS A 434 7.51 -6.79 19.05
N ILE A 435 7.52 -5.78 19.91
CA ILE A 435 6.98 -5.91 21.28
C ILE A 435 5.46 -6.03 21.28
N LYS A 436 4.76 -5.21 20.48
CA LYS A 436 3.29 -5.21 20.47
C LYS A 436 2.70 -6.46 19.84
N GLU A 437 3.33 -6.98 18.79
CA GLU A 437 2.84 -8.18 18.11
C GLU A 437 3.47 -9.47 18.64
N LYS A 438 4.56 -9.37 19.38
CA LYS A 438 5.38 -10.54 19.81
C LYS A 438 5.86 -11.37 18.61
N VAL A 439 6.31 -10.66 17.57
CA VAL A 439 6.76 -11.25 16.30
C VAL A 439 8.18 -10.80 15.99
N ASP A 440 9.05 -11.76 15.69
CA ASP A 440 10.41 -11.56 15.21
C ASP A 440 10.80 -12.74 14.33
N ILE A 441 10.50 -12.63 13.02
CA ILE A 441 10.67 -13.73 12.07
C ILE A 441 12.11 -13.79 11.58
N TYR A 442 12.67 -15.01 11.57
CA TYR A 442 13.95 -15.32 10.97
C TYR A 442 13.77 -16.22 9.76
N ASP A 443 14.21 -15.74 8.62
CA ASP A 443 14.05 -16.44 7.34
C ASP A 443 15.05 -17.57 7.18
N GLU A 444 14.65 -18.65 6.49
CA GLU A 444 15.55 -19.67 6.00
C GLU A 444 16.24 -19.16 4.73
N LEU A 445 17.57 -19.08 4.75
CA LEU A 445 18.36 -18.56 3.62
C LEU A 445 18.25 -19.39 2.34
N SER A 446 17.61 -20.56 2.40
CA SER A 446 17.33 -21.42 1.24
C SER A 446 16.25 -20.88 0.30
N ASN A 447 15.44 -19.92 0.72
CA ASN A 447 14.30 -19.40 -0.05
C ASN A 447 14.43 -17.90 -0.37
N LEU A 448 15.54 -17.52 -0.99
CA LEU A 448 15.79 -16.13 -1.40
C LEU A 448 15.24 -15.80 -2.80
N ASN A 449 14.63 -16.76 -3.51
CA ASN A 449 14.01 -16.50 -4.83
C ASN A 449 12.88 -15.48 -4.70
N PRO A 450 12.93 -14.31 -5.37
CA PRO A 450 11.95 -13.25 -5.25
C PRO A 450 10.56 -13.62 -5.79
N PHE A 451 10.49 -14.55 -6.74
CA PHE A 451 9.23 -14.99 -7.37
C PHE A 451 8.55 -16.14 -6.62
N ARG A 452 9.26 -16.81 -5.72
CA ARG A 452 8.67 -17.89 -4.93
C ARG A 452 8.10 -17.31 -3.63
N ILE A 453 6.78 -17.14 -3.60
CA ILE A 453 6.06 -16.66 -2.43
C ILE A 453 5.53 -17.84 -1.63
N ASN A 454 5.90 -17.92 -0.36
CA ASN A 454 5.28 -18.81 0.60
C ASN A 454 4.27 -18.03 1.45
N THR A 455 2.98 -18.33 1.27
CA THR A 455 1.90 -17.69 2.03
C THR A 455 1.66 -18.37 3.38
N SER A 456 2.23 -19.57 3.60
CA SER A 456 2.13 -20.25 4.89
C SER A 456 3.12 -19.63 5.89
N TYR A 457 2.66 -19.48 7.10
CA TYR A 457 3.51 -19.02 8.18
C TYR A 457 4.19 -20.22 8.87
N ASN A 458 5.48 -20.06 9.11
CA ASN A 458 6.23 -21.01 9.91
C ASN A 458 6.39 -20.45 11.33
N ILE A 459 5.62 -20.98 12.29
CA ILE A 459 5.68 -20.55 13.69
C ILE A 459 7.07 -20.73 14.30
N ASN A 460 7.81 -21.73 13.83
CA ASN A 460 9.16 -22.00 14.29
C ASN A 460 10.17 -20.93 13.84
N ALA A 461 9.82 -20.13 12.83
CA ALA A 461 10.63 -18.99 12.40
C ALA A 461 10.49 -17.78 13.31
N ASN A 462 9.42 -17.70 14.13
CA ASN A 462 9.25 -16.63 15.11
C ASN A 462 10.14 -16.90 16.35
N LYS A 463 11.12 -16.04 16.54
CA LYS A 463 12.09 -16.12 17.63
C LYS A 463 11.93 -15.02 18.69
N PHE A 464 10.75 -14.42 18.77
CA PHE A 464 10.48 -13.34 19.71
C PHE A 464 10.78 -13.73 21.15
N ALA A 465 10.33 -14.90 21.61
CA ALA A 465 10.54 -15.36 22.99
C ALA A 465 12.02 -15.55 23.31
N GLU A 466 12.82 -16.08 22.37
CA GLU A 466 14.26 -16.25 22.54
C GLU A 466 15.00 -14.91 22.67
N ASN A 467 14.54 -13.87 21.95
CA ASN A 467 15.24 -12.60 21.86
C ASN A 467 14.86 -11.60 22.96
N TYR A 468 13.61 -11.62 23.45
CA TYR A 468 13.04 -10.57 24.30
C TYR A 468 12.53 -11.05 25.66
N VAL A 469 12.14 -12.29 25.79
CA VAL A 469 11.73 -12.88 27.07
C VAL A 469 12.96 -13.53 27.71
N GLN A 470 13.35 -13.06 28.90
CA GLN A 470 14.38 -13.79 29.67
C GLN A 470 13.79 -15.17 30.05
N PRO A 471 14.54 -16.25 29.90
CA PRO A 471 14.21 -17.45 30.65
C PRO A 471 14.21 -17.03 32.14
N GLU A 472 13.06 -17.27 32.80
CA GLU A 472 13.06 -17.22 34.28
C GLU A 472 14.25 -18.02 34.74
N ARG A 473 15.17 -17.36 35.46
CA ARG A 473 16.26 -18.09 36.10
C ARG A 473 15.57 -19.08 37.02
N ARG A 474 15.56 -20.33 36.68
CA ARG A 474 15.31 -21.41 37.64
C ARG A 474 16.35 -21.24 38.74
N ASN A 475 15.95 -20.55 39.79
CA ASN A 475 16.64 -20.57 41.09
C ASN A 475 16.33 -21.90 41.80
N ASP A 476 16.61 -23.00 41.13
CA ASP A 476 16.61 -24.31 41.76
C ASP A 476 18.07 -24.67 42.18
N ARG A 477 18.67 -23.78 42.95
CA ARG A 477 19.75 -24.20 43.87
C ARG A 477 19.23 -24.06 45.29
N LYS A 478 18.43 -25.04 45.72
CA LYS A 478 18.39 -25.33 47.13
C LYS A 478 19.71 -25.98 47.49
N PRO A 479 20.51 -25.44 48.40
CA PRO A 479 21.59 -26.19 48.96
C PRO A 479 21.01 -27.29 49.81
N HIS A 480 21.31 -28.50 49.44
CA HIS A 480 21.14 -29.60 50.38
C HIS A 480 22.21 -29.40 51.50
N LEU A 481 21.72 -29.10 52.69
CA LEU A 481 22.35 -29.41 53.95
C LEU A 481 21.79 -30.71 54.45
#